data_dac599892e00a8bb7d1c2fbafb8a96b9
#
_entry.id   dac599892e00a8bb7d1c2fbafb8a96b9
#
_cell.length_a   1.000
_cell.length_b   1.000
_cell.length_c   1.000
_cell.angle_alpha   90.00
_cell.angle_beta   90.00
_cell.angle_gamma   90.00
#
_symmetry.space_group_name_H-M   'P 1'
#
loop_
_entity.id
_entity.type
_entity.pdbx_description
1 polymer ?
#
loop_
_entity_poly.entity_id
_entity_poly.type
_entity_poly.pdbx_seq_one_letter_code
_entity_poly.pdbx_strand_id
1 'polypeptide(L)'
;MEERILELSGIYKTFDGQDILNGIDLYIEKNEFLTLLGPSGCGKTTLLRIIGGFLTPTEGSVSYKGKCINDVPPHKRNINTVFQRYALFPKMTVGENIAFGPNIKKWDKKKIDRDVDEMLELVSLKGFRDRDVTTLSGGQQQRVAVARALINKPDILLLDEPLGALDLKLRKEMQIELKRIQQESGITFVYVTHDQEEALTMSDTIVVMNGGKIQQIGTPQDIYNEPKNAFVADFIGDSNILPAKMIRDYEVSFLDHIFPCVDAGFGEGTPVDVVLRPEDVRLEALSAEYPCGEVVSSIFKGVHYEMRVDCHGETILAQSTVNCPPGSRVSLRVAPADIQVMHKCEHSPDVKKNIEKAVPLVEAEVEN
;
A
#
# COMPACT_ATOMS: atom_id res chain seq x y z
N MET A 1 23.06 3.30 -12.28
CA MET A 1 22.68 2.39 -11.16
C MET A 1 22.41 3.31 -9.99
N GLU A 2 21.20 3.30 -9.47
CA GLU A 2 20.85 4.06 -8.29
C GLU A 2 21.59 3.50 -7.08
N GLU A 3 21.95 4.38 -6.14
CA GLU A 3 22.80 4.04 -4.98
C GLU A 3 21.94 3.34 -3.92
N ARG A 4 22.17 2.03 -3.69
CA ARG A 4 21.52 1.29 -2.61
C ARG A 4 21.98 1.82 -1.26
N ILE A 5 21.06 2.32 -0.46
CA ILE A 5 21.36 2.88 0.86
C ILE A 5 21.22 1.85 1.98
N LEU A 6 20.24 0.94 1.83
CA LEU A 6 19.96 -0.13 2.79
C LEU A 6 19.73 -1.46 2.06
N GLU A 7 20.21 -2.56 2.65
CA GLU A 7 20.03 -3.91 2.12
C GLU A 7 19.72 -4.87 3.27
N LEU A 8 18.65 -5.64 3.10
CA LEU A 8 18.21 -6.69 3.99
C LEU A 8 18.41 -8.02 3.27
N SER A 9 19.12 -8.96 3.89
CA SER A 9 19.41 -10.26 3.29
C SER A 9 18.99 -11.38 4.22
N GLY A 10 18.03 -12.19 3.75
CA GLY A 10 17.52 -13.36 4.44
C GLY A 10 17.00 -13.06 5.86
N ILE A 11 16.21 -12.01 6.04
CA ILE A 11 15.71 -11.62 7.36
C ILE A 11 14.63 -12.57 7.83
N TYR A 12 14.92 -13.28 8.94
CA TYR A 12 13.95 -14.05 9.72
C TYR A 12 13.71 -13.38 11.06
N LYS A 13 12.49 -13.47 11.56
CA LYS A 13 12.13 -13.06 12.91
C LYS A 13 11.07 -13.96 13.51
N THR A 14 11.43 -14.60 14.63
CA THR A 14 10.56 -15.48 15.40
C THR A 14 10.32 -14.87 16.78
N PHE A 15 9.09 -14.93 17.29
CA PHE A 15 8.73 -14.63 18.68
C PHE A 15 7.98 -15.83 19.25
N ASP A 16 8.42 -16.34 20.39
CA ASP A 16 7.80 -17.45 21.11
C ASP A 16 7.44 -18.66 20.21
N GLY A 17 8.35 -18.97 19.24
CA GLY A 17 8.17 -20.07 18.29
C GLY A 17 7.26 -19.76 17.10
N GLN A 18 6.73 -18.54 16.99
CA GLN A 18 5.95 -18.10 15.83
C GLN A 18 6.79 -17.26 14.88
N ASP A 19 6.87 -17.67 13.63
CA ASP A 19 7.59 -16.95 12.60
C ASP A 19 6.78 -15.74 12.11
N ILE A 20 7.34 -14.55 12.29
CA ILE A 20 6.74 -13.28 11.90
C ILE A 20 7.33 -12.78 10.57
N LEU A 21 8.63 -13.03 10.34
CA LEU A 21 9.29 -12.73 9.07
C LEU A 21 10.01 -13.98 8.58
N ASN A 22 9.87 -14.28 7.31
CA ASN A 22 10.29 -15.52 6.67
C ASN A 22 11.16 -15.24 5.44
N GLY A 23 12.47 -15.00 5.66
CA GLY A 23 13.42 -14.85 4.56
C GLY A 23 13.16 -13.60 3.72
N ILE A 24 13.15 -12.42 4.35
CA ILE A 24 12.97 -11.16 3.64
C ILE A 24 14.28 -10.71 3.02
N ASP A 25 14.28 -10.59 1.69
CA ASP A 25 15.32 -9.96 0.89
C ASP A 25 14.77 -8.67 0.29
N LEU A 26 15.38 -7.52 0.61
CA LEU A 26 14.93 -6.20 0.18
C LEU A 26 16.12 -5.26 0.11
N TYR A 27 16.20 -4.46 -0.94
CA TYR A 27 17.09 -3.30 -1.00
C TYR A 27 16.27 -2.01 -1.09
N ILE A 28 16.82 -0.93 -0.57
CA ILE A 28 16.22 0.40 -0.56
C ILE A 28 17.20 1.35 -1.22
N GLU A 29 16.71 2.11 -2.18
CA GLU A 29 17.52 3.07 -2.93
C GLU A 29 17.55 4.42 -2.23
N LYS A 30 18.56 5.22 -2.56
CA LYS A 30 18.68 6.55 -1.98
C LYS A 30 17.64 7.49 -2.59
N ASN A 31 17.05 8.32 -1.74
CA ASN A 31 16.04 9.33 -2.09
C ASN A 31 14.71 8.76 -2.60
N GLU A 32 14.45 7.46 -2.47
CA GLU A 32 13.15 6.89 -2.81
C GLU A 32 12.12 7.00 -1.68
N PHE A 33 10.86 6.96 -2.04
CA PHE A 33 9.72 6.73 -1.16
C PHE A 33 9.29 5.27 -1.30
N LEU A 34 9.76 4.41 -0.40
CA LEU A 34 9.42 3.00 -0.38
C LEU A 34 8.29 2.74 0.61
N THR A 35 7.24 2.03 0.17
CA THR A 35 6.13 1.64 1.03
C THR A 35 6.07 0.14 1.27
N LEU A 36 6.03 -0.25 2.55
CA LEU A 36 5.69 -1.60 2.99
C LEU A 36 4.17 -1.68 3.15
N LEU A 37 3.50 -2.39 2.26
CA LEU A 37 2.05 -2.52 2.18
C LEU A 37 1.61 -3.96 2.48
N GLY A 38 0.48 -4.14 3.17
CA GLY A 38 -0.07 -5.48 3.45
C GLY A 38 -1.08 -5.48 4.59
N PRO A 39 -1.77 -6.59 4.84
CA PRO A 39 -2.76 -6.71 5.91
C PRO A 39 -2.14 -6.55 7.30
N SER A 40 -2.98 -6.33 8.31
CA SER A 40 -2.53 -6.27 9.70
C SER A 40 -1.88 -7.59 10.12
N GLY A 41 -0.77 -7.52 10.85
CA GLY A 41 -0.07 -8.71 11.35
C GLY A 41 0.87 -9.39 10.34
N CYS A 42 1.03 -8.92 9.10
CA CYS A 42 1.91 -9.53 8.11
C CYS A 42 3.42 -9.25 8.30
N GLY A 43 3.82 -8.52 9.35
CA GLY A 43 5.24 -8.31 9.70
C GLY A 43 5.83 -6.93 9.36
N LYS A 44 5.09 -5.99 8.74
CA LYS A 44 5.59 -4.66 8.32
C LYS A 44 6.26 -3.86 9.45
N THR A 45 5.54 -3.63 10.55
CA THR A 45 6.09 -2.91 11.71
C THR A 45 7.28 -3.65 12.33
N THR A 46 7.28 -4.99 12.30
CA THR A 46 8.44 -5.79 12.78
C THR A 46 9.66 -5.53 11.90
N LEU A 47 9.49 -5.54 10.58
CA LEU A 47 10.56 -5.24 9.63
C LEU A 47 11.08 -3.80 9.82
N LEU A 48 10.16 -2.82 9.94
CA LEU A 48 10.51 -1.43 10.22
C LEU A 48 11.34 -1.29 11.51
N ARG A 49 10.95 -2.00 12.59
CA ARG A 49 11.68 -1.99 13.86
C ARG A 49 13.07 -2.63 13.78
N ILE A 50 13.24 -3.63 12.92
CA ILE A 50 14.56 -4.22 12.64
C ILE A 50 15.44 -3.20 11.91
N ILE A 51 14.92 -2.52 10.88
CA ILE A 51 15.62 -1.45 10.18
C ILE A 51 16.01 -0.33 11.13
N GLY A 52 15.10 0.09 12.01
CA GLY A 52 15.34 1.11 13.03
C GLY A 52 16.28 0.69 14.17
N GLY A 53 16.59 -0.60 14.30
CA GLY A 53 17.45 -1.15 15.37
C GLY A 53 16.77 -1.31 16.72
N PHE A 54 15.43 -1.27 16.75
CA PHE A 54 14.64 -1.56 17.96
C PHE A 54 14.45 -3.06 18.18
N LEU A 55 14.66 -3.86 17.13
CA LEU A 55 14.64 -5.32 17.17
C LEU A 55 15.86 -5.85 16.39
N THR A 56 16.42 -6.96 16.89
CA THR A 56 17.45 -7.72 16.15
C THR A 56 16.75 -8.85 15.37
N PRO A 57 17.09 -9.10 14.11
CA PRO A 57 16.60 -10.27 13.39
C PRO A 57 17.05 -11.56 14.10
N THR A 58 16.29 -12.66 13.93
CA THR A 58 16.69 -13.98 14.41
C THR A 58 17.79 -14.55 13.53
N GLU A 59 17.66 -14.36 12.20
CA GLU A 59 18.64 -14.71 11.20
C GLU A 59 18.70 -13.62 10.12
N GLY A 60 19.76 -13.60 9.33
CA GLY A 60 19.98 -12.63 8.27
C GLY A 60 20.70 -11.38 8.72
N SER A 61 20.88 -10.47 7.78
CA SER A 61 21.65 -9.24 8.00
C SER A 61 21.00 -8.00 7.41
N VAL A 62 21.15 -6.89 8.12
CA VAL A 62 20.80 -5.54 7.67
C VAL A 62 22.10 -4.79 7.41
N SER A 63 22.30 -4.35 6.19
CA SER A 63 23.47 -3.57 5.77
C SER A 63 23.05 -2.15 5.39
N TYR A 64 23.74 -1.16 5.97
CA TYR A 64 23.57 0.25 5.66
C TYR A 64 24.85 0.79 5.03
N LYS A 65 24.76 1.34 3.81
CA LYS A 65 25.90 1.78 3.00
C LYS A 65 27.02 0.70 2.96
N GLY A 66 26.63 -0.55 2.75
CA GLY A 66 27.53 -1.71 2.66
C GLY A 66 28.12 -2.21 3.99
N LYS A 67 27.68 -1.66 5.13
CA LYS A 67 28.14 -2.09 6.47
C LYS A 67 27.01 -2.73 7.24
N CYS A 68 27.23 -3.92 7.80
CA CYS A 68 26.26 -4.59 8.66
C CYS A 68 25.99 -3.76 9.92
N ILE A 69 24.70 -3.56 10.24
CA ILE A 69 24.24 -2.73 11.37
C ILE A 69 23.38 -3.51 12.38
N ASN A 70 23.34 -4.85 12.34
CA ASN A 70 22.53 -5.67 13.26
C ASN A 70 22.70 -5.28 14.73
N ASP A 71 23.97 -5.10 15.17
CA ASP A 71 24.33 -4.79 16.56
C ASP A 71 24.42 -3.26 16.84
N VAL A 72 24.11 -2.42 15.85
CA VAL A 72 24.14 -0.96 16.03
C VAL A 72 22.83 -0.52 16.65
N PRO A 73 22.85 0.08 17.86
CA PRO A 73 21.63 0.52 18.54
C PRO A 73 20.98 1.71 17.80
N PRO A 74 19.65 1.96 17.97
CA PRO A 74 18.90 2.97 17.23
C PRO A 74 19.54 4.36 17.23
N HIS A 75 20.02 4.83 18.39
CA HIS A 75 20.59 6.17 18.55
C HIS A 75 21.94 6.39 17.83
N LYS A 76 22.58 5.31 17.36
CA LYS A 76 23.82 5.36 16.56
C LYS A 76 23.58 5.14 15.07
N ARG A 77 22.35 4.79 14.67
CA ARG A 77 21.98 4.70 13.25
C ARG A 77 21.63 6.10 12.72
N ASN A 78 22.02 6.40 11.49
CA ASN A 78 21.58 7.63 10.83
C ASN A 78 20.20 7.45 10.20
N ILE A 79 19.30 6.84 10.96
CA ILE A 79 17.92 6.46 10.64
C ILE A 79 17.04 6.98 11.76
N ASN A 80 16.00 7.76 11.42
CA ASN A 80 15.03 8.25 12.40
C ASN A 80 13.66 7.62 12.19
N THR A 81 12.86 7.56 13.26
CA THR A 81 11.53 6.94 13.22
C THR A 81 10.47 7.89 13.73
N VAL A 82 9.36 8.01 12.99
CA VAL A 82 8.11 8.61 13.42
C VAL A 82 7.13 7.48 13.74
N PHE A 83 6.70 7.40 14.99
CA PHE A 83 5.78 6.37 15.47
C PHE A 83 4.33 6.75 15.21
N GLN A 84 3.43 5.77 15.15
CA GLN A 84 2.01 5.91 14.89
C GLN A 84 1.31 6.96 15.80
N ARG A 85 1.72 7.09 17.06
CA ARG A 85 1.20 8.10 18.02
C ARG A 85 2.05 9.36 18.10
N TYR A 86 2.90 9.64 17.11
CA TYR A 86 3.80 10.79 16.99
C TYR A 86 4.81 10.96 18.15
N ALA A 87 4.52 10.49 19.35
CA ALA A 87 5.35 10.55 20.56
C ALA A 87 5.93 11.97 20.83
N LEU A 88 5.12 13.00 20.65
CA LEU A 88 5.51 14.38 20.99
C LEU A 88 5.62 14.54 22.52
N PHE A 89 6.51 15.41 22.96
CA PHE A 89 6.67 15.75 24.35
C PHE A 89 5.62 16.81 24.76
N PRO A 90 4.58 16.44 25.55
CA PRO A 90 3.41 17.30 25.76
C PRO A 90 3.70 18.52 26.62
N LYS A 91 4.81 18.56 27.36
CA LYS A 91 5.25 19.68 28.19
C LYS A 91 6.20 20.64 27.49
N MET A 92 6.43 20.45 26.19
CA MET A 92 7.34 21.24 25.36
C MET A 92 6.54 21.95 24.27
N THR A 93 7.01 23.12 23.87
CA THR A 93 6.51 23.81 22.70
C THR A 93 6.85 23.06 21.41
N VAL A 94 6.30 23.49 20.29
CA VAL A 94 6.63 22.97 18.95
C VAL A 94 8.13 23.10 18.68
N GLY A 95 8.70 24.29 18.89
CA GLY A 95 10.14 24.53 18.69
C GLY A 95 11.03 23.68 19.59
N GLU A 96 10.65 23.50 20.86
CA GLU A 96 11.38 22.66 21.81
C GLU A 96 11.32 21.17 21.43
N ASN A 97 10.17 20.68 20.92
CA ASN A 97 10.06 19.34 20.40
C ASN A 97 11.01 19.11 19.22
N ILE A 98 11.03 20.04 18.26
CA ILE A 98 11.91 19.94 17.09
C ILE A 98 13.38 20.01 17.52
N ALA A 99 13.74 20.95 18.42
CA ALA A 99 15.10 21.16 18.91
C ALA A 99 15.62 20.05 19.84
N PHE A 100 14.77 19.08 20.25
CA PHE A 100 15.11 18.11 21.29
C PHE A 100 16.35 17.28 20.95
N GLY A 101 16.42 16.69 19.73
CA GLY A 101 17.57 15.90 19.28
C GLY A 101 18.87 16.71 19.21
N PRO A 102 18.89 17.85 18.50
CA PRO A 102 20.02 18.77 18.47
C PRO A 102 20.51 19.22 19.85
N ASN A 103 19.60 19.51 20.78
CA ASN A 103 19.96 19.88 22.16
C ASN A 103 20.69 18.75 22.91
N ILE A 104 20.22 17.49 22.77
CA ILE A 104 20.92 16.32 23.33
C ILE A 104 22.34 16.19 22.73
N LYS A 105 22.46 16.40 21.41
CA LYS A 105 23.74 16.35 20.70
C LYS A 105 24.62 17.56 20.98
N LYS A 106 24.17 18.53 21.78
CA LYS A 106 24.88 19.77 22.16
C LYS A 106 25.32 20.57 20.94
N TRP A 107 24.47 20.69 19.93
CA TRP A 107 24.75 21.59 18.80
C TRP A 107 24.76 23.05 19.22
N ASP A 108 25.39 23.89 18.42
CA ASP A 108 25.40 25.34 18.64
C ASP A 108 23.96 25.92 18.67
N LYS A 109 23.64 26.73 19.67
CA LYS A 109 22.30 27.26 19.89
C LYS A 109 21.78 28.10 18.73
N LYS A 110 22.61 28.96 18.14
CA LYS A 110 22.21 29.78 17.00
C LYS A 110 21.91 28.92 15.77
N LYS A 111 22.66 27.82 15.60
CA LYS A 111 22.38 26.83 14.55
C LYS A 111 21.07 26.13 14.79
N ILE A 112 20.80 25.69 16.03
CA ILE A 112 19.51 25.04 16.38
C ILE A 112 18.35 25.97 16.08
N ASP A 113 18.42 27.23 16.51
CA ASP A 113 17.35 28.20 16.29
C ASP A 113 17.03 28.39 14.80
N ARG A 114 18.06 28.53 13.95
CA ARG A 114 17.89 28.61 12.50
C ARG A 114 17.32 27.32 11.92
N ASP A 115 17.91 26.17 12.26
CA ASP A 115 17.50 24.87 11.71
C ASP A 115 16.04 24.53 12.13
N VAL A 116 15.57 24.96 13.33
CA VAL A 116 14.18 24.83 13.76
C VAL A 116 13.25 25.66 12.87
N ASP A 117 13.61 26.91 12.57
CA ASP A 117 12.79 27.78 11.73
C ASP A 117 12.72 27.26 10.28
N GLU A 118 13.84 26.73 9.74
CA GLU A 118 13.89 26.05 8.44
C GLU A 118 12.97 24.80 8.43
N MET A 119 12.99 23.98 9.48
CA MET A 119 12.10 22.81 9.59
C MET A 119 10.63 23.20 9.69
N LEU A 120 10.30 24.27 10.44
CA LEU A 120 8.93 24.78 10.52
C LEU A 120 8.41 25.28 9.16
N GLU A 121 9.28 25.89 8.37
CA GLU A 121 8.95 26.33 7.01
C GLU A 121 8.74 25.12 6.08
N LEU A 122 9.62 24.12 6.13
CA LEU A 122 9.54 22.87 5.35
C LEU A 122 8.21 22.13 5.59
N VAL A 123 7.75 22.06 6.85
CA VAL A 123 6.50 21.34 7.20
C VAL A 123 5.27 22.27 7.24
N SER A 124 5.33 23.45 6.63
CA SER A 124 4.21 24.41 6.53
C SER A 124 3.62 24.83 7.90
N LEU A 125 4.46 24.97 8.93
CA LEU A 125 4.11 25.41 10.29
C LEU A 125 4.85 26.69 10.71
N LYS A 126 5.15 27.59 9.77
CA LYS A 126 5.78 28.88 10.05
C LYS A 126 4.96 29.66 11.10
N GLY A 127 5.64 30.18 12.14
CA GLY A 127 5.01 30.93 13.23
C GLY A 127 4.38 30.06 14.35
N PHE A 128 4.56 28.73 14.32
CA PHE A 128 4.05 27.82 15.36
C PHE A 128 5.06 27.51 16.46
N ARG A 129 6.26 28.07 16.40
CA ARG A 129 7.41 27.74 17.26
C ARG A 129 7.07 27.69 18.75
N ASP A 130 6.37 28.70 19.24
CA ASP A 130 6.08 28.88 20.68
C ASP A 130 4.72 28.29 21.10
N ARG A 131 4.00 27.61 20.18
CA ARG A 131 2.73 26.98 20.49
C ARG A 131 2.94 25.70 21.28
N ASP A 132 1.97 25.43 22.17
CA ASP A 132 1.86 24.17 22.88
C ASP A 132 1.41 23.06 21.90
N VAL A 133 2.13 21.94 21.88
CA VAL A 133 1.83 20.82 20.97
C VAL A 133 0.47 20.16 21.24
N THR A 134 -0.08 20.30 22.45
CA THR A 134 -1.40 19.75 22.81
C THR A 134 -2.56 20.52 22.18
N THR A 135 -2.31 21.76 21.73
CA THR A 135 -3.32 22.61 21.06
C THR A 135 -3.40 22.36 19.55
N LEU A 136 -2.53 21.52 19.01
CA LEU A 136 -2.42 21.24 17.58
C LEU A 136 -3.40 20.17 17.12
N SER A 137 -3.89 20.29 15.87
CA SER A 137 -4.61 19.20 15.21
C SER A 137 -3.71 17.98 14.98
N GLY A 138 -4.29 16.80 14.77
CA GLY A 138 -3.54 15.58 14.51
C GLY A 138 -2.52 15.70 13.35
N GLY A 139 -2.93 16.30 12.23
CA GLY A 139 -2.03 16.56 11.11
C GLY A 139 -0.91 17.56 11.42
N GLN A 140 -1.19 18.58 12.28
CA GLN A 140 -0.14 19.50 12.74
C GLN A 140 0.84 18.78 13.68
N GLN A 141 0.34 17.94 14.60
CA GLN A 141 1.20 17.13 15.48
C GLN A 141 2.10 16.19 14.68
N GLN A 142 1.56 15.56 13.64
CA GLN A 142 2.34 14.71 12.74
C GLN A 142 3.46 15.50 12.05
N ARG A 143 3.16 16.68 11.49
CA ARG A 143 4.17 17.54 10.86
C ARG A 143 5.27 17.95 11.83
N VAL A 144 4.94 18.24 13.09
CA VAL A 144 5.94 18.49 14.14
C VAL A 144 6.82 17.24 14.39
N ALA A 145 6.24 16.04 14.42
CA ALA A 145 7.00 14.80 14.61
C ALA A 145 7.94 14.52 13.43
N VAL A 146 7.49 14.78 12.20
CA VAL A 146 8.33 14.70 10.99
C VAL A 146 9.47 15.72 11.06
N ALA A 147 9.20 16.99 11.38
CA ALA A 147 10.22 18.04 11.53
C ALA A 147 11.26 17.68 12.60
N ARG A 148 10.82 17.15 13.77
CA ARG A 148 11.69 16.67 14.84
C ARG A 148 12.62 15.53 14.39
N ALA A 149 12.14 14.69 13.49
CA ALA A 149 12.95 13.62 12.94
C ALA A 149 13.94 14.16 11.89
N LEU A 150 13.49 15.03 11.00
CA LEU A 150 14.28 15.57 9.87
C LEU A 150 15.41 16.52 10.32
N ILE A 151 15.24 17.30 11.39
CA ILE A 151 16.26 18.23 11.87
C ILE A 151 17.59 17.53 12.19
N ASN A 152 17.54 16.25 12.53
CA ASN A 152 18.74 15.43 12.78
C ASN A 152 19.50 15.06 11.51
N LYS A 153 18.97 15.42 10.33
CA LYS A 153 19.51 15.12 8.99
C LYS A 153 19.78 13.63 8.80
N PRO A 154 18.76 12.77 9.02
CA PRO A 154 18.92 11.35 8.78
C PRO A 154 19.05 11.05 7.29
N ASP A 155 19.66 9.92 6.94
CA ASP A 155 19.63 9.42 5.56
C ASP A 155 18.32 8.70 5.25
N ILE A 156 17.68 8.10 6.27
CA ILE A 156 16.44 7.36 6.15
C ILE A 156 15.45 7.80 7.23
N LEU A 157 14.20 8.07 6.84
CA LEU A 157 13.08 8.31 7.74
C LEU A 157 12.09 7.14 7.68
N LEU A 158 11.88 6.50 8.82
CA LEU A 158 10.91 5.42 8.99
C LEU A 158 9.59 6.00 9.51
N LEU A 159 8.47 5.62 8.90
CA LEU A 159 7.12 6.10 9.21
C LEU A 159 6.21 4.89 9.46
N ASP A 160 5.77 4.68 10.70
CA ASP A 160 4.93 3.55 11.10
C ASP A 160 3.46 3.98 11.19
N GLU A 161 2.67 3.71 10.14
CA GLU A 161 1.24 4.07 9.99
C GLU A 161 0.91 5.52 10.41
N PRO A 162 1.63 6.54 9.92
CA PRO A 162 1.52 7.89 10.47
C PRO A 162 0.19 8.56 10.18
N LEU A 163 -0.57 8.13 9.16
CA LEU A 163 -1.87 8.72 8.75
C LEU A 163 -3.08 8.00 9.33
N GLY A 164 -2.90 6.87 10.01
CA GLY A 164 -3.99 6.00 10.46
C GLY A 164 -4.98 6.64 11.46
N ALA A 165 -4.56 7.69 12.17
CA ALA A 165 -5.40 8.39 13.15
C ALA A 165 -6.13 9.63 12.59
N LEU A 166 -5.95 9.96 11.30
CA LEU A 166 -6.52 11.15 10.66
C LEU A 166 -7.85 10.84 9.96
N ASP A 167 -8.74 11.83 9.91
CA ASP A 167 -9.93 11.78 9.05
C ASP A 167 -9.55 11.79 7.56
N LEU A 168 -10.48 11.37 6.69
CA LEU A 168 -10.22 11.17 5.27
C LEU A 168 -9.69 12.43 4.56
N LYS A 169 -10.26 13.60 4.85
CA LYS A 169 -9.86 14.86 4.20
C LYS A 169 -8.43 15.25 4.59
N LEU A 170 -8.17 15.24 5.90
CA LEU A 170 -6.86 15.58 6.43
C LEU A 170 -5.79 14.55 6.00
N ARG A 171 -6.17 13.28 5.87
CA ARG A 171 -5.29 12.22 5.36
C ARG A 171 -4.82 12.53 3.94
N LYS A 172 -5.73 12.88 3.02
CA LYS A 172 -5.38 13.25 1.63
C LYS A 172 -4.47 14.48 1.56
N GLU A 173 -4.75 15.50 2.36
CA GLU A 173 -3.87 16.68 2.46
C GLU A 173 -2.46 16.29 2.95
N MET A 174 -2.38 15.39 3.93
CA MET A 174 -1.11 14.94 4.50
C MET A 174 -0.31 14.00 3.57
N GLN A 175 -0.97 13.21 2.73
CA GLN A 175 -0.30 12.42 1.68
C GLN A 175 0.50 13.32 0.74
N ILE A 176 -0.14 14.37 0.21
CA ILE A 176 0.49 15.35 -0.67
C ILE A 176 1.67 16.03 0.03
N GLU A 177 1.46 16.44 1.28
CA GLU A 177 2.48 17.12 2.08
C GLU A 177 3.69 16.23 2.39
N LEU A 178 3.48 14.95 2.74
CA LEU A 178 4.58 14.01 3.00
C LEU A 178 5.40 13.74 1.74
N LYS A 179 4.76 13.57 0.56
CA LYS A 179 5.48 13.39 -0.70
C LYS A 179 6.29 14.64 -1.05
N ARG A 180 5.72 15.84 -0.85
CA ARG A 180 6.43 17.12 -1.04
C ARG A 180 7.65 17.23 -0.11
N ILE A 181 7.47 16.94 1.19
CA ILE A 181 8.56 16.97 2.17
C ILE A 181 9.68 16.00 1.78
N GLN A 182 9.34 14.79 1.34
CA GLN A 182 10.32 13.81 0.89
C GLN A 182 11.12 14.33 -0.31
N GLN A 183 10.44 14.90 -1.32
CA GLN A 183 11.10 15.45 -2.52
C GLN A 183 11.99 16.64 -2.19
N GLU A 184 11.53 17.59 -1.36
CA GLU A 184 12.30 18.77 -0.99
C GLU A 184 13.48 18.45 -0.05
N SER A 185 13.34 17.46 0.83
CA SER A 185 14.42 17.06 1.74
C SER A 185 15.46 16.17 1.09
N GLY A 186 15.10 15.43 0.01
CA GLY A 186 15.96 14.46 -0.64
C GLY A 186 16.35 13.27 0.26
N ILE A 187 15.53 12.95 1.27
CA ILE A 187 15.74 11.86 2.23
C ILE A 187 14.96 10.63 1.78
N THR A 188 15.52 9.45 2.01
CA THR A 188 14.82 8.18 1.76
C THR A 188 13.73 7.96 2.80
N PHE A 189 12.50 7.70 2.36
CA PHE A 189 11.38 7.37 3.24
C PHE A 189 11.05 5.89 3.16
N VAL A 190 10.87 5.26 4.32
CA VAL A 190 10.30 3.90 4.44
C VAL A 190 8.99 4.03 5.19
N TYR A 191 7.91 3.83 4.49
CA TYR A 191 6.55 4.06 4.94
C TYR A 191 5.82 2.74 5.17
N VAL A 192 5.13 2.59 6.29
CA VAL A 192 4.29 1.43 6.58
C VAL A 192 2.84 1.85 6.53
N THR A 193 2.03 1.13 5.79
CA THR A 193 0.57 1.31 5.75
C THR A 193 -0.14 -0.01 5.44
N HIS A 194 -1.44 -0.03 5.70
CA HIS A 194 -2.37 -1.04 5.19
C HIS A 194 -3.37 -0.42 4.18
N ASP A 195 -3.25 0.89 3.93
CA ASP A 195 -4.09 1.63 3.00
C ASP A 195 -3.48 1.62 1.59
N GLN A 196 -4.25 1.11 0.64
CA GLN A 196 -3.83 0.95 -0.76
C GLN A 196 -3.70 2.31 -1.45
N GLU A 197 -4.64 3.26 -1.19
CA GLU A 197 -4.62 4.60 -1.78
C GLU A 197 -3.35 5.34 -1.38
N GLU A 198 -2.92 5.24 -0.11
CA GLU A 198 -1.67 5.81 0.36
C GLU A 198 -0.46 5.25 -0.40
N ALA A 199 -0.39 3.93 -0.53
CA ALA A 199 0.72 3.28 -1.22
C ALA A 199 0.78 3.65 -2.71
N LEU A 200 -0.35 3.59 -3.41
CA LEU A 200 -0.42 3.89 -4.84
C LEU A 200 -0.12 5.36 -5.18
N THR A 201 -0.46 6.30 -4.27
CA THR A 201 -0.33 7.75 -4.53
C THR A 201 1.02 8.34 -4.15
N MET A 202 1.70 7.79 -3.13
CA MET A 202 2.91 8.41 -2.59
C MET A 202 4.20 7.69 -2.99
N SER A 203 4.14 6.37 -3.30
CA SER A 203 5.35 5.55 -3.41
C SER A 203 6.04 5.69 -4.75
N ASP A 204 7.36 5.55 -4.73
CA ASP A 204 8.15 5.23 -5.92
C ASP A 204 8.24 3.69 -6.06
N THR A 205 8.39 2.98 -4.93
CA THR A 205 8.41 1.52 -4.85
C THR A 205 7.45 1.02 -3.78
N ILE A 206 6.63 0.00 -4.12
CA ILE A 206 5.75 -0.70 -3.19
C ILE A 206 6.27 -2.12 -2.96
N VAL A 207 6.35 -2.50 -1.70
CA VAL A 207 6.65 -3.87 -1.25
C VAL A 207 5.39 -4.46 -0.64
N VAL A 208 4.71 -5.34 -1.36
CA VAL A 208 3.51 -6.02 -0.88
C VAL A 208 3.91 -7.21 -0.02
N MET A 209 3.45 -7.23 1.24
CA MET A 209 3.78 -8.26 2.21
C MET A 209 2.53 -9.05 2.65
N ASN A 210 2.68 -10.37 2.81
CA ASN A 210 1.68 -11.23 3.40
C ASN A 210 2.33 -12.44 4.10
N GLY A 211 1.82 -12.82 5.27
CA GLY A 211 2.30 -14.00 6.01
C GLY A 211 3.81 -13.99 6.28
N GLY A 212 4.39 -12.81 6.57
CA GLY A 212 5.81 -12.66 6.84
C GLY A 212 6.72 -12.73 5.60
N LYS A 213 6.17 -12.74 4.39
CA LYS A 213 6.91 -12.84 3.12
C LYS A 213 6.60 -11.66 2.22
N ILE A 214 7.54 -11.31 1.35
CA ILE A 214 7.30 -10.39 0.24
C ILE A 214 6.56 -11.16 -0.86
N GLN A 215 5.43 -10.61 -1.31
CA GLN A 215 4.63 -11.17 -2.40
C GLN A 215 5.04 -10.56 -3.74
N GLN A 216 5.27 -9.24 -3.76
CA GLN A 216 5.70 -8.51 -4.95
C GLN A 216 6.42 -7.22 -4.54
N ILE A 217 7.38 -6.80 -5.36
CA ILE A 217 8.01 -5.48 -5.34
C ILE A 217 7.85 -4.89 -6.73
N GLY A 218 7.48 -3.61 -6.82
CA GLY A 218 7.35 -2.90 -8.10
C GLY A 218 6.91 -1.46 -7.90
N THR A 219 6.79 -0.74 -9.01
CA THR A 219 6.17 0.59 -9.02
C THR A 219 4.67 0.48 -8.72
N PRO A 220 3.99 1.57 -8.33
CA PRO A 220 2.54 1.56 -8.16
C PRO A 220 1.78 0.98 -9.37
N GLN A 221 2.22 1.32 -10.59
CA GLN A 221 1.62 0.83 -11.82
C GLN A 221 1.86 -0.68 -12.02
N ASP A 222 3.07 -1.19 -11.77
CA ASP A 222 3.36 -2.62 -11.88
C ASP A 222 2.52 -3.43 -10.90
N ILE A 223 2.39 -2.95 -9.66
CA ILE A 223 1.62 -3.63 -8.61
C ILE A 223 0.12 -3.69 -8.93
N TYR A 224 -0.42 -2.62 -9.54
CA TYR A 224 -1.83 -2.53 -9.90
C TYR A 224 -2.15 -3.27 -11.20
N ASN A 225 -1.34 -3.04 -12.25
CA ASN A 225 -1.60 -3.55 -13.60
C ASN A 225 -1.10 -4.98 -13.82
N GLU A 226 0.00 -5.37 -13.16
CA GLU A 226 0.67 -6.67 -13.35
C GLU A 226 0.85 -7.42 -12.01
N PRO A 227 -0.24 -7.74 -11.28
CA PRO A 227 -0.13 -8.46 -10.02
C PRO A 227 0.41 -9.88 -10.25
N LYS A 228 1.43 -10.29 -9.47
CA LYS A 228 2.09 -11.59 -9.62
C LYS A 228 1.26 -12.78 -9.15
N ASN A 229 0.25 -12.55 -8.34
CA ASN A 229 -0.64 -13.60 -7.84
C ASN A 229 -2.00 -13.02 -7.41
N ALA A 230 -2.97 -13.90 -7.23
CA ALA A 230 -4.34 -13.57 -6.86
C ALA A 230 -4.43 -12.74 -5.56
N PHE A 231 -3.53 -12.98 -4.59
CA PHE A 231 -3.50 -12.20 -3.36
C PHE A 231 -3.17 -10.73 -3.65
N VAL A 232 -2.15 -10.46 -4.47
CA VAL A 232 -1.78 -9.06 -4.81
C VAL A 232 -2.90 -8.40 -5.60
N ALA A 233 -3.52 -9.11 -6.54
CA ALA A 233 -4.62 -8.60 -7.34
C ALA A 233 -5.82 -8.17 -6.47
N ASP A 234 -6.26 -9.05 -5.55
CA ASP A 234 -7.39 -8.82 -4.65
C ASP A 234 -7.07 -7.77 -3.56
N PHE A 235 -5.81 -7.76 -3.09
CA PHE A 235 -5.38 -6.85 -2.03
C PHE A 235 -5.18 -5.41 -2.51
N ILE A 236 -4.85 -5.17 -3.79
CA ILE A 236 -4.51 -3.81 -4.30
C ILE A 236 -5.71 -3.07 -4.90
N GLY A 237 -6.86 -3.68 -4.97
CA GLY A 237 -8.09 -3.09 -5.49
C GLY A 237 -9.10 -4.17 -5.78
N ASP A 238 -10.33 -3.76 -5.97
CA ASP A 238 -11.37 -4.69 -6.37
C ASP A 238 -10.95 -5.42 -7.65
N SER A 239 -11.15 -6.74 -7.68
CA SER A 239 -10.78 -7.56 -8.83
C SER A 239 -11.78 -8.69 -9.03
N ASN A 240 -12.10 -8.98 -10.28
CA ASN A 240 -12.75 -10.23 -10.65
C ASN A 240 -11.65 -11.27 -10.90
N ILE A 241 -11.55 -12.27 -10.05
CA ILE A 241 -10.61 -13.37 -10.21
C ILE A 241 -11.41 -14.61 -10.63
N LEU A 242 -11.21 -15.02 -11.87
CA LEU A 242 -12.01 -16.06 -12.52
C LEU A 242 -11.16 -17.29 -12.84
N PRO A 243 -11.69 -18.50 -12.58
CA PRO A 243 -11.03 -19.70 -13.05
C PRO A 243 -11.05 -19.74 -14.58
N ALA A 244 -9.90 -20.00 -15.17
CA ALA A 244 -9.71 -19.95 -16.61
C ALA A 244 -8.79 -21.09 -17.09
N LYS A 245 -8.67 -21.21 -18.40
CA LYS A 245 -7.80 -22.18 -19.05
C LYS A 245 -7.12 -21.54 -20.24
N MET A 246 -5.77 -21.61 -20.30
CA MET A 246 -5.05 -21.23 -21.50
C MET A 246 -5.42 -22.20 -22.63
N ILE A 247 -5.93 -21.68 -23.73
CA ILE A 247 -6.16 -22.49 -24.94
C ILE A 247 -4.86 -22.66 -25.71
N ARG A 248 -4.15 -21.55 -25.93
CA ARG A 248 -2.80 -21.43 -26.50
C ARG A 248 -2.27 -20.04 -26.15
N ASP A 249 -1.04 -19.75 -26.50
CA ASP A 249 -0.50 -18.39 -26.34
C ASP A 249 -1.41 -17.37 -26.99
N TYR A 250 -1.68 -16.29 -26.24
CA TYR A 250 -2.58 -15.18 -26.62
C TYR A 250 -4.08 -15.53 -26.69
N GLU A 251 -4.50 -16.71 -26.18
CA GLU A 251 -5.91 -17.09 -26.08
C GLU A 251 -6.21 -17.79 -24.75
N VAL A 252 -7.20 -17.28 -24.02
CA VAL A 252 -7.64 -17.80 -22.73
C VAL A 252 -9.16 -18.03 -22.75
N SER A 253 -9.64 -19.10 -22.10
CA SER A 253 -11.07 -19.41 -21.95
C SER A 253 -11.52 -19.21 -20.52
N PHE A 254 -12.56 -18.40 -20.35
CA PHE A 254 -13.32 -18.21 -19.09
C PHE A 254 -14.77 -17.80 -19.42
N LEU A 255 -15.69 -17.95 -18.49
CA LEU A 255 -17.13 -17.70 -18.70
C LEU A 255 -17.69 -18.36 -19.95
N ASP A 256 -17.26 -19.59 -20.25
CA ASP A 256 -17.63 -20.40 -21.43
C ASP A 256 -17.31 -19.74 -22.79
N HIS A 257 -16.44 -18.73 -22.83
CA HIS A 257 -15.98 -18.03 -24.04
C HIS A 257 -14.45 -18.06 -24.16
N ILE A 258 -13.98 -17.93 -25.40
CA ILE A 258 -12.54 -17.77 -25.69
C ILE A 258 -12.26 -16.29 -25.95
N PHE A 259 -11.32 -15.75 -25.21
CA PHE A 259 -10.89 -14.37 -25.34
C PHE A 259 -9.45 -14.28 -25.84
N PRO A 260 -9.16 -13.36 -26.75
CA PRO A 260 -7.77 -13.00 -27.02
C PRO A 260 -7.18 -12.27 -25.78
N CYS A 261 -5.94 -12.56 -25.45
CA CYS A 261 -5.16 -11.88 -24.39
C CYS A 261 -3.75 -11.54 -24.89
N VAL A 262 -2.95 -10.87 -24.07
CA VAL A 262 -1.55 -10.53 -24.41
C VAL A 262 -0.54 -11.49 -23.79
N ASP A 263 -0.99 -12.40 -22.95
CA ASP A 263 -0.15 -13.31 -22.19
C ASP A 263 0.22 -14.57 -22.98
N ALA A 264 1.44 -15.06 -22.75
CA ALA A 264 2.01 -16.23 -23.38
C ALA A 264 2.89 -17.05 -22.40
N GLY A 265 3.23 -18.29 -22.77
CA GLY A 265 4.19 -19.10 -22.01
C GLY A 265 3.59 -19.91 -20.87
N PHE A 266 2.26 -19.95 -20.70
CA PHE A 266 1.60 -20.75 -19.67
C PHE A 266 1.44 -22.23 -20.06
N GLY A 267 1.56 -22.55 -21.34
CA GLY A 267 1.33 -23.88 -21.89
C GLY A 267 -0.15 -24.14 -22.28
N GLU A 268 -0.33 -24.88 -23.36
CA GLU A 268 -1.67 -25.23 -23.88
C GLU A 268 -2.43 -26.11 -22.89
N GLY A 269 -3.69 -25.75 -22.65
CA GLY A 269 -4.59 -26.47 -21.76
C GLY A 269 -4.33 -26.28 -20.26
N THR A 270 -3.39 -25.41 -19.86
CA THR A 270 -3.03 -25.19 -18.45
C THR A 270 -4.14 -24.45 -17.71
N PRO A 271 -4.58 -24.93 -16.53
CA PRO A 271 -5.47 -24.16 -15.65
C PRO A 271 -4.76 -22.92 -15.13
N VAL A 272 -5.43 -21.76 -15.26
CA VAL A 272 -4.92 -20.44 -14.85
C VAL A 272 -6.02 -19.68 -14.12
N ASP A 273 -5.68 -18.57 -13.50
CA ASP A 273 -6.63 -17.57 -13.04
C ASP A 273 -6.55 -16.34 -13.95
N VAL A 274 -7.71 -15.76 -14.27
CA VAL A 274 -7.80 -14.49 -14.99
C VAL A 274 -8.22 -13.42 -14.01
N VAL A 275 -7.54 -12.28 -14.03
CA VAL A 275 -7.90 -11.09 -13.28
C VAL A 275 -8.43 -10.03 -14.23
N LEU A 276 -9.61 -9.50 -13.90
CA LEU A 276 -10.25 -8.39 -14.61
C LEU A 276 -10.52 -7.27 -13.60
N ARG A 277 -10.06 -6.07 -13.91
CA ARG A 277 -10.42 -4.90 -13.10
C ARG A 277 -11.87 -4.49 -13.37
N PRO A 278 -12.65 -4.08 -12.36
CA PRO A 278 -14.06 -3.71 -12.56
C PRO A 278 -14.27 -2.57 -13.56
N GLU A 279 -13.35 -1.63 -13.66
CA GLU A 279 -13.36 -0.50 -14.61
C GLU A 279 -13.10 -0.91 -16.06
N ASP A 280 -12.48 -2.07 -16.29
CA ASP A 280 -12.14 -2.60 -17.60
C ASP A 280 -13.25 -3.49 -18.17
N VAL A 281 -14.21 -3.90 -17.32
CA VAL A 281 -15.37 -4.68 -17.74
C VAL A 281 -16.43 -3.75 -18.32
N ARG A 282 -16.61 -3.79 -19.63
CA ARG A 282 -17.62 -2.99 -20.34
C ARG A 282 -18.92 -3.75 -20.50
N LEU A 283 -20.01 -3.15 -20.06
CA LEU A 283 -21.35 -3.69 -20.24
C LEU A 283 -21.97 -3.11 -21.50
N GLU A 284 -22.20 -3.95 -22.50
CA GLU A 284 -22.73 -3.55 -23.83
C GLU A 284 -24.07 -4.25 -24.12
N ALA A 285 -24.72 -3.84 -25.21
CA ALA A 285 -25.91 -4.52 -25.70
C ALA A 285 -25.58 -5.97 -26.06
N LEU A 286 -26.58 -6.85 -25.95
CA LEU A 286 -26.40 -8.29 -26.20
C LEU A 286 -25.75 -8.55 -27.57
N SER A 287 -24.65 -9.31 -27.53
CA SER A 287 -23.89 -9.77 -28.69
C SER A 287 -23.56 -11.25 -28.52
N ALA A 288 -23.56 -12.02 -29.60
CA ALA A 288 -23.13 -13.41 -29.58
C ALA A 288 -21.60 -13.58 -29.46
N GLU A 289 -20.84 -12.51 -29.60
CA GLU A 289 -19.36 -12.52 -29.54
C GLU A 289 -18.82 -12.51 -28.11
N TYR A 290 -19.66 -12.16 -27.12
CA TYR A 290 -19.23 -11.99 -25.74
C TYR A 290 -20.16 -12.74 -24.78
N PRO A 291 -19.67 -13.18 -23.61
CA PRO A 291 -20.52 -13.80 -22.61
C PRO A 291 -21.63 -12.84 -22.18
N CYS A 292 -22.82 -13.37 -21.97
CA CYS A 292 -23.97 -12.60 -21.53
C CYS A 292 -24.28 -12.87 -20.05
N GLY A 293 -24.68 -11.81 -19.34
CA GLY A 293 -25.13 -11.89 -17.97
C GLY A 293 -26.34 -11.02 -17.69
N GLU A 294 -26.86 -11.14 -16.49
CA GLU A 294 -27.95 -10.31 -15.97
C GLU A 294 -27.43 -9.41 -14.83
N VAL A 295 -27.73 -8.12 -14.90
CA VAL A 295 -27.39 -7.18 -13.85
C VAL A 295 -28.23 -7.47 -12.61
N VAL A 296 -27.58 -7.92 -11.53
CA VAL A 296 -28.23 -8.26 -10.26
C VAL A 296 -28.40 -7.01 -9.38
N SER A 297 -27.40 -6.14 -9.38
CA SER A 297 -27.44 -4.88 -8.60
C SER A 297 -26.69 -3.77 -9.30
N SER A 298 -27.11 -2.51 -9.05
CA SER A 298 -26.46 -1.31 -9.51
C SER A 298 -26.52 -0.26 -8.42
N ILE A 299 -25.35 0.19 -7.93
CA ILE A 299 -25.20 1.15 -6.83
C ILE A 299 -24.41 2.35 -7.29
N PHE A 300 -24.94 3.55 -7.10
CA PHE A 300 -24.24 4.79 -7.42
C PHE A 300 -23.25 5.16 -6.31
N LYS A 301 -21.98 5.25 -6.62
CA LYS A 301 -20.87 5.59 -5.71
C LYS A 301 -20.41 7.05 -5.81
N GLY A 302 -21.19 7.93 -6.41
CA GLY A 302 -20.91 9.36 -6.58
C GLY A 302 -20.24 9.69 -7.91
N VAL A 303 -19.24 8.95 -8.36
CA VAL A 303 -18.52 9.18 -9.62
C VAL A 303 -18.90 8.13 -10.69
N HIS A 304 -19.16 6.90 -10.27
CA HIS A 304 -19.49 5.76 -11.10
C HIS A 304 -20.61 4.92 -10.46
N TYR A 305 -21.19 4.04 -11.25
CA TYR A 305 -22.03 2.95 -10.80
C TYR A 305 -21.18 1.70 -10.61
N GLU A 306 -21.35 1.03 -9.46
CA GLU A 306 -20.84 -0.29 -9.17
C GLU A 306 -21.97 -1.29 -9.46
N MET A 307 -21.75 -2.14 -10.44
CA MET A 307 -22.75 -3.09 -10.92
C MET A 307 -22.26 -4.52 -10.74
N ARG A 308 -23.13 -5.39 -10.25
CA ARG A 308 -22.87 -6.82 -10.17
C ARG A 308 -23.68 -7.53 -11.23
N VAL A 309 -23.00 -8.33 -12.05
CA VAL A 309 -23.58 -9.07 -13.15
C VAL A 309 -23.41 -10.56 -12.89
N ASP A 310 -24.50 -11.31 -12.87
CA ASP A 310 -24.44 -12.78 -12.86
C ASP A 310 -24.22 -13.26 -14.29
N CYS A 311 -23.10 -13.91 -14.51
CA CYS A 311 -22.71 -14.48 -15.79
C CYS A 311 -22.33 -15.95 -15.61
N HIS A 312 -23.16 -16.87 -16.04
CA HIS A 312 -22.96 -18.35 -15.92
C HIS A 312 -22.70 -18.82 -14.48
N GLY A 313 -23.31 -18.17 -13.48
CA GLY A 313 -23.15 -18.49 -12.06
C GLY A 313 -21.92 -17.87 -11.39
N GLU A 314 -21.14 -17.08 -12.12
CA GLU A 314 -20.08 -16.26 -11.56
C GLU A 314 -20.55 -14.80 -11.46
N THR A 315 -20.29 -14.15 -10.31
CA THR A 315 -20.64 -12.75 -10.10
C THR A 315 -19.49 -11.85 -10.56
N ILE A 316 -19.72 -11.05 -11.57
CA ILE A 316 -18.76 -10.11 -12.14
C ILE A 316 -19.07 -8.71 -11.63
N LEU A 317 -18.07 -8.05 -11.04
CA LEU A 317 -18.12 -6.67 -10.65
C LEU A 317 -17.71 -5.78 -11.84
N ALA A 318 -18.53 -4.79 -12.20
CA ALA A 318 -18.22 -3.80 -13.24
C ALA A 318 -18.41 -2.40 -12.69
N GLN A 319 -17.53 -1.48 -13.10
CA GLN A 319 -17.63 -0.06 -12.77
C GLN A 319 -17.79 0.76 -14.05
N SER A 320 -18.82 1.63 -14.10
CA SER A 320 -19.09 2.46 -15.27
C SER A 320 -19.77 3.76 -14.88
N THR A 321 -19.55 4.81 -15.67
CA THR A 321 -20.30 6.06 -15.54
C THR A 321 -21.72 5.96 -16.12
N VAL A 322 -22.01 4.87 -16.86
CA VAL A 322 -23.32 4.58 -17.45
C VAL A 322 -24.02 3.52 -16.58
N ASN A 323 -25.25 3.82 -16.16
CA ASN A 323 -26.06 2.90 -15.38
C ASN A 323 -26.70 1.81 -16.25
N CYS A 324 -26.55 0.56 -15.83
CA CYS A 324 -27.39 -0.54 -16.29
C CYS A 324 -28.29 -0.98 -15.13
N PRO A 325 -29.62 -0.81 -15.21
CA PRO A 325 -30.52 -1.14 -14.11
C PRO A 325 -30.58 -2.66 -13.85
N PRO A 326 -30.87 -3.09 -12.61
CA PRO A 326 -31.09 -4.50 -12.29
C PRO A 326 -32.13 -5.15 -13.19
N GLY A 327 -31.92 -6.42 -13.57
CA GLY A 327 -32.72 -7.16 -14.54
C GLY A 327 -32.34 -6.91 -16.01
N SER A 328 -31.41 -5.99 -16.29
CA SER A 328 -30.90 -5.78 -17.66
C SER A 328 -30.02 -6.96 -18.08
N ARG A 329 -30.24 -7.47 -19.29
CA ARG A 329 -29.33 -8.43 -19.91
C ARG A 329 -28.28 -7.71 -20.73
N VAL A 330 -27.03 -7.98 -20.48
CA VAL A 330 -25.86 -7.31 -21.05
C VAL A 330 -24.83 -8.32 -21.54
N SER A 331 -23.99 -7.93 -22.48
CA SER A 331 -22.77 -8.66 -22.83
C SER A 331 -21.56 -8.02 -22.13
N LEU A 332 -20.64 -8.88 -21.67
CA LEU A 332 -19.42 -8.45 -21.00
C LEU A 332 -18.27 -8.42 -21.99
N ARG A 333 -17.76 -7.24 -22.29
CA ARG A 333 -16.62 -7.03 -23.16
C ARG A 333 -15.42 -6.57 -22.35
N VAL A 334 -14.28 -7.22 -22.58
CA VAL A 334 -12.97 -6.84 -22.00
C VAL A 334 -11.97 -6.77 -23.13
N ALA A 335 -11.10 -5.75 -23.13
CA ALA A 335 -10.06 -5.65 -24.15
C ALA A 335 -8.94 -6.67 -23.88
N PRO A 336 -8.25 -7.21 -24.89
CA PRO A 336 -7.19 -8.20 -24.72
C PRO A 336 -6.04 -7.77 -23.78
N ALA A 337 -5.73 -6.47 -23.75
CA ALA A 337 -4.69 -5.91 -22.89
C ALA A 337 -5.13 -5.79 -21.41
N ASP A 338 -6.44 -5.83 -21.15
CA ASP A 338 -7.03 -5.70 -19.81
C ASP A 338 -7.31 -7.07 -19.15
N ILE A 339 -7.02 -8.15 -19.87
CA ILE A 339 -7.11 -9.53 -19.37
C ILE A 339 -5.74 -9.94 -18.87
N GLN A 340 -5.60 -10.12 -17.56
CA GLN A 340 -4.34 -10.55 -16.95
C GLN A 340 -4.43 -12.04 -16.58
N VAL A 341 -3.52 -12.85 -17.13
CA VAL A 341 -3.45 -14.27 -16.84
C VAL A 341 -2.38 -14.55 -15.80
N MET A 342 -2.69 -15.33 -14.79
CA MET A 342 -1.74 -15.74 -13.76
C MET A 342 -1.80 -17.23 -13.47
N HIS A 343 -0.69 -17.77 -12.98
CA HIS A 343 -0.67 -19.15 -12.52
C HIS A 343 -1.63 -19.35 -11.36
N LYS A 344 -2.38 -20.46 -11.39
CA LYS A 344 -3.31 -20.81 -10.33
C LYS A 344 -2.56 -20.99 -9.01
N CYS A 345 -2.93 -20.20 -8.00
CA CYS A 345 -2.35 -20.35 -6.66
C CYS A 345 -3.09 -21.44 -5.89
N GLU A 346 -2.36 -22.44 -5.38
CA GLU A 346 -2.94 -23.54 -4.57
C GLU A 346 -3.52 -23.08 -3.22
N HIS A 347 -3.35 -21.80 -2.85
CA HIS A 347 -3.69 -21.24 -1.52
C HIS A 347 -4.64 -20.04 -1.60
N SER A 348 -5.81 -20.20 -2.20
CA SER A 348 -6.85 -19.17 -2.08
C SER A 348 -8.24 -19.76 -1.76
N PRO A 349 -8.45 -20.29 -0.51
CA PRO A 349 -9.81 -20.61 -0.06
C PRO A 349 -10.63 -19.37 0.34
N ASP A 350 -10.03 -18.19 0.52
CA ASP A 350 -10.68 -17.03 1.16
C ASP A 350 -11.17 -15.94 0.21
N VAL A 351 -10.82 -15.96 -1.07
CA VAL A 351 -11.29 -14.95 -2.04
C VAL A 351 -12.83 -15.01 -2.20
N LYS A 352 -13.42 -16.20 -2.20
CA LYS A 352 -14.89 -16.36 -2.23
C LYS A 352 -15.63 -15.89 -0.97
N LYS A 353 -14.98 -15.89 0.21
CA LYS A 353 -15.61 -15.49 1.49
C LYS A 353 -15.73 -13.98 1.70
N ASN A 354 -14.91 -13.18 1.06
CA ASN A 354 -14.96 -11.72 1.20
C ASN A 354 -16.08 -11.10 0.37
N ILE A 355 -16.45 -11.72 -0.75
CA ILE A 355 -17.57 -11.28 -1.60
C ILE A 355 -18.91 -11.52 -0.89
N GLU A 356 -19.06 -12.63 -0.14
CA GLU A 356 -20.29 -12.96 0.60
C GLU A 356 -20.49 -12.12 1.87
N LYS A 357 -19.42 -11.61 2.50
CA LYS A 357 -19.51 -10.83 3.75
C LYS A 357 -19.86 -9.35 3.55
N ALA A 358 -19.87 -8.84 2.33
CA ALA A 358 -20.13 -7.42 2.04
C ALA A 358 -21.62 -7.10 1.79
N VAL A 359 -22.55 -8.04 1.96
CA VAL A 359 -23.99 -7.80 1.80
C VAL A 359 -24.70 -7.96 3.14
N PRO A 360 -25.11 -6.88 3.84
CA PRO A 360 -26.26 -6.98 4.74
C PRO A 360 -27.50 -7.15 3.85
N LEU A 361 -28.13 -8.28 3.93
CA LEU A 361 -29.52 -8.46 3.47
C LEU A 361 -30.40 -7.45 4.23
N VAL A 362 -30.76 -6.36 3.56
CA VAL A 362 -31.89 -5.54 4.00
C VAL A 362 -33.14 -6.34 3.63
N GLU A 363 -33.61 -7.15 4.55
CA GLU A 363 -34.99 -7.66 4.51
C GLU A 363 -35.92 -6.46 4.58
N ALA A 364 -36.60 -6.16 3.49
CA ALA A 364 -37.68 -5.23 3.47
C ALA A 364 -38.84 -5.86 4.25
N GLU A 365 -39.01 -5.47 5.49
CA GLU A 365 -40.29 -5.67 6.20
C GLU A 365 -41.36 -4.86 5.46
N VAL A 366 -42.19 -5.57 4.72
CA VAL A 366 -43.46 -5.06 4.24
C VAL A 366 -44.43 -5.19 5.41
N GLU A 367 -44.62 -4.15 6.17
CA GLU A 367 -45.75 -4.07 7.09
C GLU A 367 -47.06 -3.77 6.32
N ASN A 368 -48.07 -4.61 6.59
CA ASN A 368 -49.47 -4.47 6.18
C ASN A 368 -50.15 -3.26 6.81
#